data_682f61186ac9f2a1706fbaeaebcf38c4
#
_entry.id   682f61186ac9f2a1706fbaeaebcf38c4
#
_cell.length_a   1.000
_cell.length_b   1.000
_cell.length_c   1.000
_cell.angle_alpha   90.00
_cell.angle_beta   90.00
_cell.angle_gamma   90.00
#
_symmetry.space_group_name_H-M   'P 1'
#
loop_
_entity.id
_entity.type
_entity.pdbx_description
1 polymer ?
#
loop_
_entity_poly.entity_id
_entity_poly.type
_entity_poly.pdbx_seq_one_letter_code
_entity_poly.pdbx_strand_id
1 'polypeptide(L)'
;MKLSRALPALLGFSSLVVAAPTPEKVENTIEARSPVSVQIASGTIVGSSIAGIDTFNGIPFADPPVGNLRLAPPQKLSKSLGTFTTPLLAPACPQMFVSTGSSNIIIKLLGSFLQFPFLQPITGQEDCLNISVQRPKGTKAGDKLPVAFWIFGGGFQLGATVTYDGSSLLSSAVSQGQPFIYVAVNYRVAGFGFMPGAEILKNGSANVGLLDQRMGLQWVADNIAAFGGDPDKVTIWGESAGAMSVFDQMLLYGGNATYNNKPLFRGAIMNSGTAAPAERIDSPKAQAVYNNVVSKAGCSGSSDTLACLRKLPYNTFLNAVNSVPSIFSYNSLGLSYLPRPDGVVLQDSPDALLEQGKYYPVPMIVGDQEDEGTLFSVFQNNVTSTSSLVGWLSEKMFSNATKNQLTELVNTYDTAISSGSPFRTSIFNDLYPGFKRTAALLGDLTFTLTRRMELTVASQVNPNVPSWSYLSSYDYGTPFLGTFHASDIIQIFYGILPNNAMRSTRTYIFNFLYNLDPNVGVKGYANWPKWADNQQLMWFQTSNSQSLLADDFRDDSYQWIVKNKDVLRV
;
A
#
# COMPACT_ATOMS: atom_id res chain seq x y z
N MET A 1 -56.84 -6.10 20.64
CA MET A 1 -57.44 -6.58 19.35
C MET A 1 -56.36 -6.46 18.26
N LYS A 2 -55.88 -7.61 17.79
CA LYS A 2 -55.13 -7.92 16.57
C LYS A 2 -54.02 -6.92 16.10
N LEU A 3 -52.80 -7.16 16.53
CA LEU A 3 -51.59 -6.90 15.76
C LEU A 3 -51.42 -8.03 14.72
N SER A 4 -51.36 -7.69 13.45
CA SER A 4 -51.00 -8.64 12.39
C SER A 4 -49.86 -8.06 11.55
N ARG A 5 -48.71 -8.66 11.66
CA ARG A 5 -47.82 -9.12 10.61
C ARG A 5 -47.50 -8.16 9.45
N ALA A 6 -46.29 -7.62 9.47
CA ALA A 6 -45.52 -7.32 8.24
C ALA A 6 -44.05 -7.46 8.52
N LEU A 7 -43.49 -8.58 8.19
CA LEU A 7 -42.15 -8.95 7.74
C LEU A 7 -42.28 -10.35 7.14
N PRO A 8 -41.60 -10.78 6.10
CA PRO A 8 -40.34 -10.31 5.52
C PRO A 8 -40.40 -10.16 3.98
N ALA A 9 -39.64 -9.21 3.45
CA ALA A 9 -39.34 -9.21 2.03
C ALA A 9 -37.88 -8.77 1.86
N LEU A 10 -36.99 -9.70 2.13
CA LEU A 10 -35.58 -9.63 1.73
C LEU A 10 -35.08 -11.06 1.71
N LEU A 11 -34.94 -11.58 0.49
CA LEU A 11 -34.16 -12.70 0.02
C LEU A 11 -34.96 -13.46 -1.06
N GLY A 12 -35.08 -12.82 -2.21
CA GLY A 12 -35.51 -13.47 -3.44
C GLY A 12 -34.38 -13.38 -4.46
N PHE A 13 -33.32 -14.18 -4.30
CA PHE A 13 -32.50 -14.57 -5.44
C PHE A 13 -33.34 -15.52 -6.29
N SER A 14 -34.02 -15.00 -7.30
CA SER A 14 -34.60 -15.78 -8.36
C SER A 14 -33.48 -16.45 -9.14
N SER A 15 -33.35 -17.76 -8.95
CA SER A 15 -32.57 -18.65 -9.80
C SER A 15 -33.15 -18.60 -11.22
N LEU A 16 -32.55 -17.79 -12.08
CA LEU A 16 -32.67 -17.95 -13.52
C LEU A 16 -31.93 -19.22 -13.88
N VAL A 17 -32.68 -20.32 -14.04
CA VAL A 17 -32.20 -21.52 -14.72
C VAL A 17 -32.10 -21.16 -16.19
N VAL A 18 -30.92 -20.70 -16.60
CA VAL A 18 -30.54 -20.69 -18.01
C VAL A 18 -30.19 -22.14 -18.37
N ALA A 19 -30.91 -22.75 -19.31
CA ALA A 19 -30.58 -24.05 -19.85
C ALA A 19 -29.13 -24.01 -20.35
N ALA A 20 -28.27 -24.77 -19.69
CA ALA A 20 -26.88 -24.93 -20.10
C ALA A 20 -26.86 -25.69 -21.46
N PRO A 21 -26.10 -25.21 -22.44
CA PRO A 21 -25.78 -26.03 -23.61
C PRO A 21 -25.04 -27.29 -23.12
N THR A 22 -25.31 -28.43 -23.76
CA THR A 22 -24.58 -29.68 -23.53
C THR A 22 -23.08 -29.42 -23.56
N PRO A 23 -22.30 -29.89 -22.56
CA PRO A 23 -20.87 -29.67 -22.57
C PRO A 23 -20.25 -30.45 -23.73
N GLU A 24 -19.78 -29.75 -24.77
CA GLU A 24 -18.67 -30.25 -25.55
C GLU A 24 -17.55 -30.60 -24.58
N LYS A 25 -16.95 -31.77 -24.73
CA LYS A 25 -15.78 -32.18 -23.97
C LYS A 25 -14.66 -31.16 -24.24
N VAL A 26 -14.62 -30.11 -23.42
CA VAL A 26 -13.38 -29.33 -23.23
C VAL A 26 -12.45 -30.28 -22.49
N GLU A 27 -11.53 -30.91 -23.20
CA GLU A 27 -10.35 -31.49 -22.56
C GLU A 27 -9.66 -30.35 -21.81
N ASN A 28 -9.94 -30.21 -20.52
CA ASN A 28 -9.14 -29.45 -19.61
C ASN A 28 -7.77 -30.13 -19.51
N THR A 29 -6.90 -29.88 -20.48
CA THR A 29 -5.47 -30.08 -20.29
C THR A 29 -5.05 -29.05 -19.25
N ILE A 30 -5.01 -29.45 -17.97
CA ILE A 30 -4.26 -28.74 -16.94
C ILE A 30 -2.84 -28.68 -17.47
N GLU A 31 -2.42 -27.49 -17.97
CA GLU A 31 -1.02 -27.29 -18.40
C GLU A 31 -0.12 -27.69 -17.22
N ALA A 32 0.60 -28.78 -17.38
CA ALA A 32 1.52 -29.25 -16.35
C ALA A 32 2.59 -28.16 -16.15
N ARG A 33 2.87 -27.83 -14.90
CA ARG A 33 3.97 -26.93 -14.55
C ARG A 33 5.27 -27.47 -15.13
N SER A 34 5.92 -26.67 -15.97
CA SER A 34 7.26 -26.99 -16.47
C SER A 34 8.31 -26.17 -15.72
N PRO A 35 9.45 -26.78 -15.35
CA PRO A 35 10.53 -26.05 -14.71
C PRO A 35 11.15 -25.05 -15.69
N VAL A 36 11.54 -23.88 -15.18
CA VAL A 36 12.29 -22.84 -15.90
C VAL A 36 13.42 -22.39 -15.01
N SER A 37 14.62 -22.17 -15.56
CA SER A 37 15.81 -21.83 -14.78
C SER A 37 16.43 -20.51 -15.25
N VAL A 38 16.96 -19.75 -14.29
CA VAL A 38 17.72 -18.52 -14.52
C VAL A 38 19.01 -18.57 -13.69
N GLN A 39 20.13 -18.25 -14.31
CA GLN A 39 21.42 -18.14 -13.63
C GLN A 39 21.64 -16.69 -13.17
N ILE A 40 21.90 -16.51 -11.88
CA ILE A 40 22.32 -15.24 -11.27
C ILE A 40 23.64 -15.43 -10.52
N ALA A 41 24.23 -14.34 -10.05
CA ALA A 41 25.53 -14.40 -9.35
C ALA A 41 25.50 -15.29 -8.09
N SER A 42 24.39 -15.31 -7.36
CA SER A 42 24.24 -16.12 -6.14
C SER A 42 23.87 -17.59 -6.39
N GLY A 43 23.55 -18.01 -7.62
CA GLY A 43 23.20 -19.40 -7.93
C GLY A 43 22.21 -19.55 -9.09
N THR A 44 21.76 -20.79 -9.31
CA THR A 44 20.73 -21.13 -10.30
C THR A 44 19.37 -21.10 -9.64
N ILE A 45 18.46 -20.25 -10.11
CA ILE A 45 17.10 -20.14 -9.62
C ILE A 45 16.19 -20.97 -10.53
N VAL A 46 15.49 -21.95 -9.93
CA VAL A 46 14.55 -22.82 -10.64
C VAL A 46 13.11 -22.44 -10.26
N GLY A 47 12.40 -21.88 -11.19
CA GLY A 47 10.99 -21.51 -11.09
C GLY A 47 10.05 -22.47 -11.83
N SER A 48 8.82 -22.03 -12.04
CA SER A 48 7.79 -22.78 -12.77
C SER A 48 7.13 -21.91 -13.85
N SER A 49 6.78 -22.54 -14.96
CA SER A 49 6.01 -21.93 -16.06
C SER A 49 4.61 -22.53 -16.08
N ILE A 50 3.58 -21.67 -16.06
CA ILE A 50 2.17 -22.07 -16.16
C ILE A 50 1.37 -20.95 -16.86
N ALA A 51 0.42 -21.32 -17.69
CA ALA A 51 -0.50 -20.39 -18.37
C ALA A 51 0.20 -19.18 -19.03
N GLY A 52 1.36 -19.40 -19.66
CA GLY A 52 2.10 -18.36 -20.35
C GLY A 52 2.92 -17.43 -19.46
N ILE A 53 3.05 -17.72 -18.17
CA ILE A 53 3.85 -16.94 -17.21
C ILE A 53 4.90 -17.82 -16.54
N ASP A 54 6.14 -17.34 -16.52
CA ASP A 54 7.23 -17.89 -15.72
C ASP A 54 7.22 -17.20 -14.35
N THR A 55 7.25 -17.99 -13.28
CA THR A 55 7.17 -17.50 -11.89
C THR A 55 8.34 -18.04 -11.07
N PHE A 56 9.02 -17.13 -10.35
CA PHE A 56 10.13 -17.40 -9.45
C PHE A 56 9.82 -16.79 -8.08
N ASN A 57 9.13 -17.52 -7.22
CA ASN A 57 8.69 -17.03 -5.91
C ASN A 57 9.77 -17.16 -4.84
N GLY A 58 9.85 -16.16 -3.96
CA GLY A 58 10.56 -16.30 -2.70
C GLY A 58 12.08 -16.44 -2.83
N ILE A 59 12.72 -15.80 -3.82
CA ILE A 59 14.17 -15.78 -3.98
C ILE A 59 14.78 -14.97 -2.84
N PRO A 60 15.66 -15.52 -1.97
CA PRO A 60 16.31 -14.75 -0.93
C PRO A 60 17.18 -13.63 -1.52
N PHE A 61 17.04 -12.39 -1.01
CA PHE A 61 17.89 -11.26 -1.43
C PHE A 61 18.80 -10.75 -0.31
N ALA A 62 18.58 -11.22 0.92
CA ALA A 62 19.32 -10.83 2.12
C ALA A 62 19.51 -12.04 3.03
N ASP A 63 20.47 -11.94 3.96
CA ASP A 63 20.59 -12.91 5.05
C ASP A 63 19.35 -12.88 5.95
N PRO A 64 18.90 -14.01 6.52
CA PRO A 64 17.74 -14.06 7.41
C PRO A 64 17.88 -13.09 8.58
N PRO A 65 16.89 -12.18 8.82
CA PRO A 65 16.94 -11.20 9.89
C PRO A 65 16.57 -11.82 11.26
N VAL A 66 17.31 -12.82 11.68
CA VAL A 66 17.09 -13.60 12.91
C VAL A 66 18.17 -13.33 13.97
N GLY A 67 17.86 -13.59 15.24
CA GLY A 67 18.83 -13.44 16.33
C GLY A 67 19.39 -12.02 16.40
N ASN A 68 20.68 -11.82 16.28
CA ASN A 68 21.32 -10.50 16.33
C ASN A 68 20.96 -9.60 15.14
N LEU A 69 20.49 -10.17 14.04
CA LEU A 69 19.99 -9.42 12.87
C LEU A 69 18.51 -9.02 13.00
N ARG A 70 17.80 -9.54 14.01
CA ARG A 70 16.46 -9.02 14.35
C ARG A 70 16.57 -7.54 14.69
N LEU A 71 15.67 -6.70 14.18
CA LEU A 71 15.72 -5.25 14.37
C LEU A 71 17.08 -4.62 13.98
N ALA A 72 17.74 -5.15 12.95
CA ALA A 72 18.94 -4.57 12.38
C ALA A 72 18.74 -4.33 10.88
N PRO A 73 19.49 -3.39 10.26
CA PRO A 73 19.49 -3.22 8.81
C PRO A 73 19.75 -4.55 8.08
N PRO A 74 19.12 -4.77 6.92
CA PRO A 74 19.31 -6.00 6.16
C PRO A 74 20.77 -6.15 5.74
N GLN A 75 21.23 -7.40 5.68
CA GLN A 75 22.58 -7.74 5.24
C GLN A 75 22.52 -8.49 3.91
N LYS A 76 23.42 -8.16 2.98
CA LYS A 76 23.54 -8.90 1.71
C LYS A 76 23.76 -10.39 1.98
N LEU A 77 23.27 -11.23 1.08
CA LEU A 77 23.47 -12.67 1.18
C LEU A 77 24.96 -13.01 1.37
N SER A 78 25.28 -13.67 2.47
CA SER A 78 26.64 -14.09 2.81
C SER A 78 27.02 -15.41 2.15
N LYS A 79 26.05 -16.19 1.64
CA LYS A 79 26.24 -17.51 1.07
C LYS A 79 25.62 -17.63 -0.32
N SER A 80 26.23 -18.45 -1.18
CA SER A 80 25.64 -18.84 -2.45
C SER A 80 24.36 -19.65 -2.21
N LEU A 81 23.35 -19.44 -3.06
CA LEU A 81 22.11 -20.20 -3.07
C LEU A 81 22.29 -21.60 -3.72
N GLY A 82 23.40 -21.83 -4.46
CA GLY A 82 23.59 -23.05 -5.24
C GLY A 82 22.47 -23.20 -6.28
N THR A 83 21.78 -24.34 -6.28
CA THR A 83 20.52 -24.50 -7.04
C THR A 83 19.35 -24.31 -6.09
N PHE A 84 18.64 -23.19 -6.25
CA PHE A 84 17.49 -22.83 -5.44
C PHE A 84 16.19 -23.07 -6.22
N THR A 85 15.43 -24.07 -5.81
CA THR A 85 14.08 -24.30 -6.34
C THR A 85 13.09 -23.44 -5.57
N THR A 86 12.41 -22.57 -6.28
CA THR A 86 11.48 -21.62 -5.66
C THR A 86 10.26 -22.32 -5.09
N PRO A 87 9.77 -21.92 -3.89
CA PRO A 87 8.55 -22.46 -3.33
C PRO A 87 7.32 -22.05 -4.13
N LEU A 88 6.22 -22.77 -3.96
CA LEU A 88 4.93 -22.40 -4.54
C LEU A 88 4.45 -21.04 -4.00
N LEU A 89 4.57 -20.85 -2.69
CA LEU A 89 4.21 -19.63 -1.98
C LEU A 89 5.46 -19.09 -1.26
N ALA A 90 5.77 -17.83 -1.52
CA ALA A 90 6.88 -17.15 -0.85
C ALA A 90 6.60 -17.02 0.67
N PRO A 91 7.58 -17.28 1.56
CA PRO A 91 7.44 -17.00 2.97
C PRO A 91 7.17 -15.52 3.24
N ALA A 92 6.18 -15.21 4.08
CA ALA A 92 5.84 -13.87 4.50
C ALA A 92 6.61 -13.43 5.75
N CYS A 93 6.82 -12.12 5.93
CA CYS A 93 7.36 -11.58 7.17
C CYS A 93 6.32 -11.64 8.30
N PRO A 94 6.75 -11.57 9.59
CA PRO A 94 5.84 -11.54 10.73
C PRO A 94 4.91 -10.33 10.67
N GLN A 95 3.63 -10.53 10.97
CA GLN A 95 2.58 -9.53 10.81
C GLN A 95 1.84 -9.27 12.11
N MET A 96 1.14 -8.14 12.20
CA MET A 96 0.20 -7.91 13.29
C MET A 96 -1.04 -8.79 13.12
N PHE A 97 -1.59 -9.24 14.24
CA PHE A 97 -2.83 -10.02 14.25
C PHE A 97 -4.01 -9.10 13.97
N VAL A 98 -4.85 -9.51 13.04
CA VAL A 98 -6.16 -8.91 12.84
C VAL A 98 -7.14 -9.65 13.76
N SER A 99 -7.63 -8.97 14.81
CA SER A 99 -8.61 -9.56 15.72
C SER A 99 -9.97 -9.62 15.04
N THR A 100 -10.39 -10.81 14.63
CA THR A 100 -11.75 -11.07 14.09
C THR A 100 -12.76 -11.41 15.19
N GLY A 101 -12.34 -11.43 16.45
CA GLY A 101 -13.07 -11.94 17.62
C GLY A 101 -14.14 -11.01 18.22
N SER A 102 -14.66 -10.04 17.48
CA SER A 102 -15.70 -9.15 17.99
C SER A 102 -17.10 -9.73 17.74
N SER A 103 -17.96 -9.63 18.76
CA SER A 103 -19.41 -9.90 18.66
C SER A 103 -20.16 -8.86 17.80
N ASN A 104 -19.47 -7.83 17.30
CA ASN A 104 -20.04 -6.74 16.52
C ASN A 104 -20.36 -7.23 15.10
N ILE A 105 -21.59 -7.02 14.67
CA ILE A 105 -22.08 -7.35 13.33
C ILE A 105 -21.27 -6.68 12.22
N ILE A 106 -20.72 -5.49 12.51
CA ILE A 106 -19.86 -4.71 11.61
C ILE A 106 -18.56 -5.47 11.31
N ILE A 107 -17.93 -6.04 12.34
CA ILE A 107 -16.70 -6.82 12.20
C ILE A 107 -16.98 -8.16 11.48
N LYS A 108 -18.20 -8.72 11.64
CA LYS A 108 -18.61 -9.89 10.85
C LYS A 108 -18.82 -9.56 9.37
N LEU A 109 -19.37 -8.38 9.05
CA LEU A 109 -19.47 -7.87 7.69
C LEU A 109 -18.07 -7.61 7.12
N LEU A 110 -17.19 -6.94 7.87
CA LEU A 110 -15.78 -6.78 7.50
C LEU A 110 -15.05 -8.11 7.34
N GLY A 111 -15.37 -9.12 8.15
CA GLY A 111 -14.83 -10.48 7.98
C GLY A 111 -15.15 -11.07 6.60
N SER A 112 -16.27 -10.67 5.99
CA SER A 112 -16.57 -11.01 4.60
C SER A 112 -15.70 -10.23 3.60
N PHE A 113 -15.35 -8.98 3.90
CA PHE A 113 -14.42 -8.17 3.11
C PHE A 113 -12.96 -8.55 3.36
N LEU A 114 -12.60 -8.95 4.58
CA LEU A 114 -11.26 -9.48 4.93
C LEU A 114 -10.94 -10.81 4.22
N GLN A 115 -11.89 -11.41 3.51
CA GLN A 115 -11.62 -12.56 2.64
C GLN A 115 -10.92 -12.20 1.33
N PHE A 116 -10.73 -10.92 1.04
CA PHE A 116 -9.88 -10.54 -0.09
C PHE A 116 -8.45 -11.05 0.12
N PRO A 117 -7.81 -11.62 -0.91
CA PRO A 117 -6.48 -12.24 -0.76
C PRO A 117 -5.43 -11.36 -0.08
N PHE A 118 -5.45 -10.05 -0.34
CA PHE A 118 -4.50 -9.09 0.22
C PHE A 118 -4.78 -8.69 1.69
N LEU A 119 -5.94 -9.07 2.25
CA LEU A 119 -6.31 -8.83 3.66
C LEU A 119 -6.30 -10.11 4.50
N GLN A 120 -5.97 -11.26 3.92
CA GLN A 120 -5.94 -12.53 4.65
C GLN A 120 -4.80 -12.55 5.67
N PRO A 121 -5.06 -13.00 6.91
CA PRO A 121 -3.99 -13.24 7.86
C PRO A 121 -3.03 -14.29 7.33
N ILE A 122 -1.76 -13.94 7.20
CA ILE A 122 -0.71 -14.84 6.76
C ILE A 122 0.18 -15.17 7.95
N THR A 123 0.47 -16.44 8.16
CA THR A 123 1.47 -16.86 9.13
C THR A 123 2.85 -16.47 8.61
N GLY A 124 3.47 -15.49 9.27
CA GLY A 124 4.81 -15.03 8.91
C GLY A 124 5.92 -15.75 9.65
N GLN A 125 7.14 -15.59 9.16
CA GLN A 125 8.37 -16.05 9.79
C GLN A 125 9.48 -15.01 9.64
N GLU A 126 10.50 -15.04 10.50
CA GLU A 126 11.55 -14.02 10.45
C GLU A 126 12.47 -14.18 9.22
N ASP A 127 12.70 -15.40 8.74
CA ASP A 127 13.42 -15.66 7.48
C ASP A 127 12.48 -15.39 6.30
N CYS A 128 12.34 -14.12 5.94
CA CYS A 128 11.30 -13.64 5.03
C CYS A 128 11.79 -12.63 3.98
N LEU A 129 13.07 -12.22 4.02
CA LEU A 129 13.62 -11.25 3.07
C LEU A 129 13.84 -11.91 1.71
N ASN A 130 12.76 -12.04 0.98
CA ASN A 130 12.73 -12.65 -0.34
C ASN A 130 11.97 -11.79 -1.35
N ILE A 131 12.25 -12.04 -2.63
CA ILE A 131 11.68 -11.34 -3.78
C ILE A 131 11.07 -12.36 -4.73
N SER A 132 9.95 -12.00 -5.35
CA SER A 132 9.28 -12.81 -6.37
C SER A 132 9.37 -12.11 -7.72
N VAL A 133 9.68 -12.89 -8.76
CA VAL A 133 9.78 -12.40 -10.13
C VAL A 133 8.80 -13.17 -11.00
N GLN A 134 7.97 -12.46 -11.77
CA GLN A 134 7.09 -13.03 -12.78
C GLN A 134 7.36 -12.36 -14.13
N ARG A 135 7.33 -13.16 -15.21
CA ARG A 135 7.60 -12.69 -16.56
C ARG A 135 6.79 -13.48 -17.59
N PRO A 136 6.53 -12.93 -18.78
CA PRO A 136 5.97 -13.70 -19.87
C PRO A 136 6.84 -14.90 -20.23
N LYS A 137 6.22 -16.05 -20.50
CA LYS A 137 6.91 -17.28 -20.94
C LYS A 137 7.72 -17.00 -22.23
N GLY A 138 8.93 -17.52 -22.25
CA GLY A 138 9.86 -17.32 -23.37
C GLY A 138 10.73 -16.08 -23.25
N THR A 139 10.53 -15.24 -22.24
CA THR A 139 11.42 -14.11 -21.93
C THR A 139 12.81 -14.64 -21.57
N LYS A 140 13.85 -14.00 -22.11
CA LYS A 140 15.25 -14.39 -21.91
C LYS A 140 16.15 -13.19 -21.64
N ALA A 141 17.33 -13.46 -21.12
CA ALA A 141 18.36 -12.43 -20.95
C ALA A 141 18.61 -11.68 -22.26
N GLY A 142 18.65 -10.34 -22.18
CA GLY A 142 18.83 -9.46 -23.34
C GLY A 142 17.54 -8.88 -23.95
N ASP A 143 16.35 -9.32 -23.55
CA ASP A 143 15.06 -8.77 -24.04
C ASP A 143 14.81 -7.33 -23.54
N LYS A 144 15.43 -6.92 -22.43
CA LYS A 144 15.41 -5.56 -21.88
C LYS A 144 14.00 -5.01 -21.67
N LEU A 145 13.10 -5.84 -21.13
CA LEU A 145 11.74 -5.45 -20.79
C LEU A 145 11.71 -4.44 -19.63
N PRO A 146 10.76 -3.51 -19.59
CA PRO A 146 10.51 -2.68 -18.42
C PRO A 146 10.23 -3.54 -17.18
N VAL A 147 10.52 -3.01 -16.00
CA VAL A 147 10.35 -3.70 -14.71
C VAL A 147 9.39 -2.89 -13.84
N ALA A 148 8.29 -3.51 -13.42
CA ALA A 148 7.42 -2.99 -12.39
C ALA A 148 7.84 -3.60 -11.05
N PHE A 149 8.36 -2.77 -10.13
CA PHE A 149 8.76 -3.17 -8.80
C PHE A 149 7.68 -2.85 -7.79
N TRP A 150 6.96 -3.87 -7.33
CA TRP A 150 5.81 -3.76 -6.47
C TRP A 150 6.18 -3.78 -4.99
N ILE A 151 5.67 -2.80 -4.25
CA ILE A 151 5.72 -2.69 -2.79
C ILE A 151 4.29 -2.78 -2.27
N PHE A 152 3.99 -3.82 -1.50
CA PHE A 152 2.63 -4.03 -0.99
C PHE A 152 2.27 -3.08 0.16
N GLY A 153 0.96 -2.82 0.33
CA GLY A 153 0.39 -2.05 1.43
C GLY A 153 0.08 -2.89 2.68
N GLY A 154 -0.84 -2.35 3.50
CA GLY A 154 -1.27 -2.98 4.76
C GLY A 154 -0.84 -2.20 6.00
N GLY A 155 -0.76 -0.86 5.90
CA GLY A 155 -0.50 0.05 7.02
C GLY A 155 0.85 -0.15 7.70
N PHE A 156 1.87 -0.64 6.99
CA PHE A 156 3.18 -1.05 7.53
C PHE A 156 3.09 -2.16 8.60
N GLN A 157 1.95 -2.81 8.76
CA GLN A 157 1.67 -3.76 9.84
C GLN A 157 1.40 -5.18 9.33
N LEU A 158 0.99 -5.30 8.07
CA LEU A 158 0.64 -6.57 7.41
C LEU A 158 0.93 -6.50 5.91
N GLY A 159 0.76 -7.63 5.20
CA GLY A 159 0.99 -7.76 3.77
C GLY A 159 2.15 -8.69 3.44
N ALA A 160 2.11 -9.27 2.25
CA ALA A 160 3.17 -10.13 1.71
C ALA A 160 3.05 -10.28 0.20
N THR A 161 4.16 -10.58 -0.48
CA THR A 161 4.20 -10.76 -1.94
C THR A 161 3.28 -11.87 -2.43
N VAL A 162 3.04 -12.91 -1.61
CA VAL A 162 2.18 -14.05 -1.96
C VAL A 162 0.73 -13.66 -2.23
N THR A 163 0.29 -12.49 -1.74
CA THR A 163 -1.06 -11.97 -1.96
C THR A 163 -1.17 -11.06 -3.18
N TYR A 164 -0.12 -10.88 -3.95
CA TYR A 164 -0.10 -9.99 -5.13
C TYR A 164 0.46 -10.73 -6.34
N ASP A 165 -0.37 -11.61 -6.93
CA ASP A 165 -0.03 -12.33 -8.15
C ASP A 165 -0.20 -11.43 -9.38
N GLY A 166 0.89 -11.16 -10.10
CA GLY A 166 0.93 -10.32 -11.30
C GLY A 166 0.51 -11.02 -12.59
N SER A 167 0.12 -12.29 -12.57
CA SER A 167 -0.15 -13.07 -13.79
C SER A 167 -1.25 -12.46 -14.66
N SER A 168 -2.32 -11.94 -14.04
CA SER A 168 -3.41 -11.25 -14.76
C SER A 168 -2.94 -9.96 -15.44
N LEU A 169 -2.07 -9.19 -14.76
CA LEU A 169 -1.45 -7.99 -15.32
C LEU A 169 -0.57 -8.35 -16.53
N LEU A 170 0.33 -9.31 -16.35
CA LEU A 170 1.28 -9.73 -17.39
C LEU A 170 0.55 -10.29 -18.61
N SER A 171 -0.49 -11.11 -18.42
CA SER A 171 -1.30 -11.63 -19.51
C SER A 171 -1.99 -10.51 -20.29
N SER A 172 -2.52 -9.51 -19.59
CA SER A 172 -3.12 -8.32 -20.19
C SER A 172 -2.10 -7.49 -20.95
N ALA A 173 -0.91 -7.29 -20.40
CA ALA A 173 0.17 -6.54 -21.04
C ALA A 173 0.69 -7.24 -22.30
N VAL A 174 0.86 -8.55 -22.28
CA VAL A 174 1.21 -9.35 -23.46
C VAL A 174 0.17 -9.19 -24.56
N SER A 175 -1.12 -9.25 -24.23
CA SER A 175 -2.21 -9.08 -25.19
C SER A 175 -2.24 -7.68 -25.84
N GLN A 176 -1.68 -6.67 -25.15
CA GLN A 176 -1.54 -5.31 -25.65
C GLN A 176 -0.19 -5.04 -26.36
N GLY A 177 0.67 -6.06 -26.47
CA GLY A 177 2.00 -5.92 -27.07
C GLY A 177 3.00 -5.16 -26.21
N GLN A 178 2.75 -5.06 -24.90
CA GLN A 178 3.57 -4.34 -23.92
C GLN A 178 4.03 -5.24 -22.76
N PRO A 179 4.73 -6.37 -23.05
CA PRO A 179 5.22 -7.28 -22.01
C PRO A 179 6.20 -6.58 -21.07
N PHE A 180 6.15 -6.89 -19.78
CA PHE A 180 7.08 -6.35 -18.78
C PHE A 180 7.44 -7.44 -17.74
N ILE A 181 8.40 -7.16 -16.89
CA ILE A 181 8.76 -7.99 -15.74
C ILE A 181 8.05 -7.44 -14.49
N TYR A 182 7.31 -8.29 -13.79
CA TYR A 182 6.73 -7.96 -12.49
C TYR A 182 7.63 -8.50 -11.38
N VAL A 183 7.99 -7.64 -10.43
CA VAL A 183 8.82 -7.98 -9.28
C VAL A 183 8.10 -7.52 -8.02
N ALA A 184 7.93 -8.41 -7.05
CA ALA A 184 7.34 -8.07 -5.75
C ALA A 184 8.33 -8.38 -4.63
N VAL A 185 8.51 -7.44 -3.69
CA VAL A 185 9.47 -7.55 -2.59
C VAL A 185 8.78 -7.77 -1.25
N ASN A 186 9.19 -8.76 -0.48
CA ASN A 186 8.87 -8.84 0.93
C ASN A 186 9.78 -7.90 1.72
N TYR A 187 9.20 -7.20 2.68
CA TYR A 187 9.90 -6.35 3.64
C TYR A 187 9.32 -6.56 5.03
N ARG A 188 10.11 -6.32 6.05
CA ARG A 188 9.65 -6.43 7.44
C ARG A 188 8.60 -5.37 7.74
N VAL A 189 7.53 -5.79 8.37
CA VAL A 189 6.39 -4.96 8.77
C VAL A 189 6.23 -4.98 10.30
N ALA A 190 5.29 -4.20 10.82
CA ALA A 190 5.02 -4.07 12.25
C ALA A 190 6.29 -3.72 13.07
N GLY A 191 6.36 -4.15 14.31
CA GLY A 191 7.54 -3.91 15.13
C GLY A 191 8.82 -4.63 14.68
N PHE A 192 8.77 -5.50 13.68
CA PHE A 192 9.96 -6.12 13.08
C PHE A 192 10.63 -5.18 12.06
N GLY A 193 9.85 -4.32 11.39
CA GLY A 193 10.32 -3.41 10.35
C GLY A 193 10.35 -1.94 10.77
N PHE A 194 9.46 -1.54 11.69
CA PHE A 194 9.19 -0.14 12.02
C PHE A 194 9.10 0.10 13.54
N MET A 195 9.88 -0.65 14.34
CA MET A 195 9.99 -0.42 15.77
C MET A 195 10.50 1.00 16.03
N PRO A 196 9.76 1.84 16.79
CA PRO A 196 10.23 3.16 17.16
C PRO A 196 11.07 3.14 18.44
N GLY A 197 11.56 4.30 18.88
CA GLY A 197 12.19 4.52 20.17
C GLY A 197 13.64 5.03 20.09
N ALA A 198 14.09 5.69 21.14
CA ALA A 198 15.43 6.23 21.26
C ALA A 198 16.52 5.15 21.21
N GLU A 199 16.23 3.95 21.72
CA GLU A 199 17.13 2.80 21.68
C GLU A 199 17.34 2.30 20.24
N ILE A 200 16.28 2.29 19.45
CA ILE A 200 16.32 1.95 18.02
C ILE A 200 17.13 3.00 17.26
N LEU A 201 16.84 4.29 17.51
CA LEU A 201 17.58 5.40 16.91
C LEU A 201 19.08 5.31 17.24
N LYS A 202 19.42 5.17 18.52
CA LYS A 202 20.81 5.05 18.98
C LYS A 202 21.56 3.86 18.35
N ASN A 203 20.86 2.79 18.07
CA ASN A 203 21.45 1.59 17.45
C ASN A 203 21.58 1.69 15.92
N GLY A 204 21.01 2.71 15.27
CA GLY A 204 20.95 2.81 13.81
C GLY A 204 20.03 1.76 13.16
N SER A 205 18.99 1.34 13.89
CA SER A 205 18.03 0.30 13.48
C SER A 205 16.67 0.88 13.05
N ALA A 206 16.63 2.17 12.74
CA ALA A 206 15.42 2.84 12.31
C ALA A 206 15.00 2.40 10.90
N ASN A 207 13.69 2.36 10.65
CA ASN A 207 13.10 2.19 9.32
C ASN A 207 13.65 0.96 8.54
N VAL A 208 13.96 -0.13 9.24
CA VAL A 208 14.60 -1.28 8.58
C VAL A 208 13.71 -1.92 7.52
N GLY A 209 12.37 -1.76 7.59
CA GLY A 209 11.46 -2.16 6.53
C GLY A 209 11.67 -1.38 5.22
N LEU A 210 11.95 -0.07 5.28
CA LEU A 210 12.32 0.71 4.09
C LEU A 210 13.70 0.30 3.54
N LEU A 211 14.63 -0.08 4.42
CA LEU A 211 15.94 -0.60 4.01
C LEU A 211 15.84 -1.97 3.34
N ASP A 212 14.90 -2.82 3.76
CA ASP A 212 14.60 -4.10 3.11
C ASP A 212 14.12 -3.86 1.66
N GLN A 213 13.20 -2.91 1.46
CA GLN A 213 12.73 -2.51 0.13
C GLN A 213 13.88 -1.97 -0.73
N ARG A 214 14.74 -1.11 -0.16
CA ARG A 214 15.93 -0.57 -0.84
C ARG A 214 16.88 -1.69 -1.26
N MET A 215 17.12 -2.68 -0.42
CA MET A 215 17.94 -3.83 -0.75
C MET A 215 17.31 -4.70 -1.85
N GLY A 216 15.99 -4.83 -1.86
CA GLY A 216 15.26 -5.46 -2.96
C GLY A 216 15.47 -4.73 -4.31
N LEU A 217 15.46 -3.39 -4.31
CA LEU A 217 15.79 -2.59 -5.49
C LEU A 217 17.26 -2.78 -5.94
N GLN A 218 18.19 -2.86 -5.00
CA GLN A 218 19.60 -3.18 -5.31
C GLN A 218 19.73 -4.58 -5.90
N TRP A 219 18.97 -5.56 -5.38
CA TRP A 219 18.94 -6.91 -5.96
C TRP A 219 18.41 -6.89 -7.40
N VAL A 220 17.38 -6.09 -7.71
CA VAL A 220 16.89 -5.90 -9.09
C VAL A 220 17.97 -5.30 -9.97
N ALA A 221 18.66 -4.26 -9.52
CA ALA A 221 19.77 -3.66 -10.27
C ALA A 221 20.88 -4.67 -10.62
N ASP A 222 21.19 -5.58 -9.70
CA ASP A 222 22.25 -6.58 -9.87
C ASP A 222 21.80 -7.79 -10.72
N ASN A 223 20.51 -8.19 -10.73
CA ASN A 223 20.10 -9.51 -11.21
C ASN A 223 19.01 -9.52 -12.29
N ILE A 224 18.20 -8.46 -12.44
CA ILE A 224 16.99 -8.53 -13.28
C ILE A 224 17.27 -8.73 -14.77
N ALA A 225 18.45 -8.36 -15.24
CA ALA A 225 18.89 -8.59 -16.61
C ALA A 225 18.93 -10.08 -16.97
N ALA A 226 19.27 -10.96 -16.02
CA ALA A 226 19.24 -12.40 -16.21
C ALA A 226 17.80 -12.94 -16.42
N PHE A 227 16.80 -12.25 -15.87
CA PHE A 227 15.39 -12.57 -16.07
C PHE A 227 14.81 -11.92 -17.32
N GLY A 228 15.56 -11.12 -18.08
CA GLY A 228 15.13 -10.44 -19.29
C GLY A 228 14.66 -9.00 -19.07
N GLY A 229 14.76 -8.48 -17.83
CA GLY A 229 14.43 -7.10 -17.51
C GLY A 229 15.56 -6.12 -17.81
N ASP A 230 15.23 -4.85 -17.89
CA ASP A 230 16.19 -3.76 -18.01
C ASP A 230 16.35 -3.05 -16.66
N PRO A 231 17.52 -3.15 -15.99
CA PRO A 231 17.75 -2.50 -14.71
C PRO A 231 17.69 -0.96 -14.79
N ASP A 232 17.83 -0.37 -15.99
CA ASP A 232 17.69 1.07 -16.21
C ASP A 232 16.23 1.48 -16.51
N LYS A 233 15.27 0.52 -16.54
CA LYS A 233 13.84 0.76 -16.79
C LYS A 233 12.94 0.27 -15.67
N VAL A 234 13.35 0.50 -14.43
CA VAL A 234 12.58 0.14 -13.23
C VAL A 234 11.60 1.26 -12.87
N THR A 235 10.33 0.92 -12.72
CA THR A 235 9.30 1.80 -12.13
C THR A 235 8.88 1.18 -10.80
N ILE A 236 8.99 1.96 -9.72
CA ILE A 236 8.51 1.56 -8.40
C ILE A 236 7.00 1.81 -8.32
N TRP A 237 6.26 0.86 -7.78
CA TRP A 237 4.81 0.88 -7.75
C TRP A 237 4.30 0.30 -6.44
N GLY A 238 3.34 0.96 -5.81
CA GLY A 238 2.76 0.49 -4.56
C GLY A 238 1.34 0.99 -4.35
N GLU A 239 0.68 0.39 -3.37
CA GLU A 239 -0.65 0.78 -2.92
C GLU A 239 -0.63 0.99 -1.41
N SER A 240 -1.40 2.00 -0.90
CA SER A 240 -1.51 2.26 0.55
C SER A 240 -0.15 2.55 1.20
N ALA A 241 0.20 1.87 2.29
CA ALA A 241 1.55 1.93 2.89
C ALA A 241 2.66 1.57 1.89
N GLY A 242 2.37 0.78 0.85
CA GLY A 242 3.28 0.52 -0.27
C GLY A 242 3.48 1.75 -1.17
N ALA A 243 2.43 2.53 -1.41
CA ALA A 243 2.52 3.81 -2.14
C ALA A 243 3.29 4.86 -1.30
N MET A 244 3.01 4.95 0.00
CA MET A 244 3.81 5.76 0.93
C MET A 244 5.28 5.32 0.93
N SER A 245 5.54 4.00 0.90
CA SER A 245 6.90 3.46 0.75
C SER A 245 7.55 3.84 -0.58
N VAL A 246 6.80 3.87 -1.69
CA VAL A 246 7.30 4.38 -2.99
C VAL A 246 7.79 5.80 -2.84
N PHE A 247 7.00 6.66 -2.21
CA PHE A 247 7.40 8.03 -1.94
C PHE A 247 8.61 8.10 -1.00
N ASP A 248 8.61 7.33 0.10
CA ASP A 248 9.76 7.26 1.02
C ASP A 248 11.03 6.82 0.28
N GLN A 249 10.97 5.85 -0.65
CA GLN A 249 12.12 5.44 -1.46
C GLN A 249 12.70 6.60 -2.30
N MET A 250 11.87 7.55 -2.71
CA MET A 250 12.33 8.78 -3.37
C MET A 250 13.00 9.75 -2.40
N LEU A 251 12.67 9.70 -1.09
CA LEU A 251 13.17 10.61 -0.04
C LEU A 251 14.41 10.09 0.70
N LEU A 252 14.62 8.77 0.74
CA LEU A 252 15.70 8.17 1.53
C LEU A 252 17.04 8.84 1.25
N TYR A 253 17.79 9.08 2.34
CA TYR A 253 19.12 9.72 2.30
C TYR A 253 19.11 11.10 1.61
N GLY A 254 18.03 11.86 1.80
CA GLY A 254 17.86 13.19 1.19
C GLY A 254 17.69 13.13 -0.33
N GLY A 255 17.04 12.10 -0.85
CA GLY A 255 16.78 11.91 -2.28
C GLY A 255 17.87 11.12 -3.02
N ASN A 256 18.79 10.48 -2.30
CA ASN A 256 19.81 9.67 -2.98
C ASN A 256 19.25 8.28 -3.36
N ALA A 257 18.80 8.14 -4.60
CA ALA A 257 18.34 6.89 -5.19
C ALA A 257 19.44 6.13 -5.97
N THR A 258 20.72 6.46 -5.77
CA THR A 258 21.84 5.91 -6.55
C THR A 258 22.39 4.63 -5.93
N TYR A 259 22.67 3.65 -6.77
CA TYR A 259 23.42 2.42 -6.46
C TYR A 259 24.34 2.08 -7.62
N ASN A 260 25.62 1.76 -7.35
CA ASN A 260 26.65 1.49 -8.36
C ASN A 260 26.69 2.59 -9.46
N ASN A 261 26.58 3.86 -9.06
CA ASN A 261 26.55 5.05 -9.92
C ASN A 261 25.37 5.12 -10.90
N LYS A 262 24.28 4.37 -10.65
CA LYS A 262 23.05 4.41 -11.44
C LYS A 262 21.84 4.61 -10.55
N PRO A 263 20.78 5.26 -11.04
CA PRO A 263 19.51 5.31 -10.33
C PRO A 263 18.89 3.90 -10.20
N LEU A 264 18.28 3.62 -9.04
CA LEU A 264 17.57 2.37 -8.80
C LEU A 264 16.21 2.30 -9.52
N PHE A 265 15.64 3.44 -9.89
CA PHE A 265 14.36 3.54 -10.59
C PHE A 265 14.28 4.83 -11.40
N ARG A 266 13.36 4.86 -12.37
CA ARG A 266 13.16 5.99 -13.31
C ARG A 266 11.73 6.57 -13.29
N GLY A 267 10.80 5.93 -12.59
CA GLY A 267 9.40 6.33 -12.50
C GLY A 267 8.75 5.78 -11.25
N ALA A 268 7.62 6.36 -10.85
CA ALA A 268 6.87 6.00 -9.66
C ALA A 268 5.36 5.92 -9.93
N ILE A 269 4.68 4.95 -9.33
CA ILE A 269 3.23 4.83 -9.35
C ILE A 269 2.76 4.64 -7.90
N MET A 270 1.89 5.51 -7.45
CA MET A 270 1.39 5.55 -6.08
C MET A 270 -0.15 5.49 -6.09
N ASN A 271 -0.68 4.35 -5.66
CA ASN A 271 -2.11 4.13 -5.53
C ASN A 271 -2.52 4.33 -4.07
N SER A 272 -3.39 5.29 -3.79
CA SER A 272 -3.96 5.49 -2.43
C SER A 272 -2.89 5.68 -1.34
N GLY A 273 -1.93 6.58 -1.58
CA GLY A 273 -0.89 6.90 -0.60
C GLY A 273 0.21 7.75 -1.19
N THR A 274 0.73 8.67 -0.38
CA THR A 274 1.78 9.62 -0.73
C THR A 274 2.65 9.90 0.50
N ALA A 275 2.93 11.15 0.84
CA ALA A 275 3.59 11.49 2.07
C ALA A 275 2.76 11.01 3.29
N ALA A 276 3.43 10.38 4.24
CA ALA A 276 2.87 10.11 5.56
C ALA A 276 3.58 10.98 6.60
N PRO A 277 3.10 12.22 6.87
CA PRO A 277 3.72 13.10 7.82
C PRO A 277 3.82 12.46 9.21
N ALA A 278 5.02 12.34 9.75
CA ALA A 278 5.27 11.61 10.98
C ALA A 278 6.16 12.40 11.96
N GLU A 279 5.91 12.20 13.25
CA GLU A 279 6.81 12.63 14.31
C GLU A 279 8.10 11.82 14.29
N ARG A 280 9.16 12.38 14.89
CA ARG A 280 10.44 11.68 15.03
C ARG A 280 10.29 10.33 15.72
N ILE A 281 11.19 9.43 15.37
CA ILE A 281 11.21 8.05 15.89
C ILE A 281 11.37 7.98 17.43
N ASP A 282 11.95 9.00 18.04
CA ASP A 282 12.17 9.13 19.48
C ASP A 282 11.17 10.10 20.17
N SER A 283 10.09 10.50 19.47
CA SER A 283 9.03 11.32 20.06
C SER A 283 8.34 10.60 21.24
N PRO A 284 7.72 11.33 22.18
CA PRO A 284 7.07 10.69 23.35
C PRO A 284 6.04 9.62 22.96
N LYS A 285 5.24 9.86 21.90
CA LYS A 285 4.25 8.91 21.38
C LYS A 285 4.93 7.65 20.81
N ALA A 286 5.98 7.84 20.04
CA ALA A 286 6.78 6.76 19.46
C ALA A 286 7.49 5.93 20.55
N GLN A 287 8.11 6.59 21.53
CA GLN A 287 8.77 5.94 22.67
C GLN A 287 7.79 5.13 23.53
N ALA A 288 6.55 5.59 23.68
CA ALA A 288 5.53 4.84 24.43
C ALA A 288 5.20 3.48 23.78
N VAL A 289 5.24 3.39 22.43
CA VAL A 289 5.09 2.11 21.69
C VAL A 289 6.24 1.17 22.05
N TYR A 290 7.49 1.64 21.96
CA TYR A 290 8.67 0.85 22.33
C TYR A 290 8.60 0.34 23.77
N ASN A 291 8.31 1.24 24.71
CA ASN A 291 8.22 0.90 26.13
C ASN A 291 7.14 -0.14 26.42
N ASN A 292 6.01 -0.07 25.71
CA ASN A 292 4.95 -1.08 25.81
C ASN A 292 5.47 -2.45 25.37
N VAL A 293 6.12 -2.52 24.20
CA VAL A 293 6.69 -3.77 23.67
C VAL A 293 7.74 -4.35 24.62
N VAL A 294 8.65 -3.53 25.12
CA VAL A 294 9.68 -3.92 26.11
C VAL A 294 9.04 -4.49 27.39
N SER A 295 7.99 -3.85 27.89
CA SER A 295 7.24 -4.30 29.06
C SER A 295 6.56 -5.64 28.81
N LYS A 296 5.84 -5.77 27.71
CA LYS A 296 5.14 -7.02 27.34
C LYS A 296 6.08 -8.16 27.04
N ALA A 297 7.26 -7.86 26.56
CA ALA A 297 8.34 -8.81 26.31
C ALA A 297 9.08 -9.28 27.58
N GLY A 298 8.81 -8.66 28.73
CA GLY A 298 9.53 -8.94 29.98
C GLY A 298 10.96 -8.39 30.02
N CYS A 299 11.28 -7.40 29.18
CA CYS A 299 12.61 -6.84 29.03
C CYS A 299 12.87 -5.56 29.85
N SER A 300 11.88 -5.06 30.64
CA SER A 300 11.98 -3.77 31.36
C SER A 300 13.12 -3.70 32.38
N GLY A 301 13.59 -4.82 32.92
CA GLY A 301 14.70 -4.89 33.88
C GLY A 301 16.08 -5.00 33.22
N SER A 302 16.17 -5.04 31.90
CA SER A 302 17.43 -5.17 31.19
C SER A 302 18.14 -3.81 31.06
N SER A 303 19.44 -3.78 31.26
CA SER A 303 20.26 -2.59 30.98
C SER A 303 20.35 -2.25 29.48
N ASP A 304 20.15 -3.26 28.62
CA ASP A 304 20.04 -3.14 27.17
C ASP A 304 18.75 -3.87 26.73
N THR A 305 17.67 -3.09 26.63
CA THR A 305 16.35 -3.60 26.27
C THR A 305 16.30 -4.11 24.83
N LEU A 306 17.04 -3.48 23.90
CA LEU A 306 17.11 -3.92 22.51
C LEU A 306 17.82 -5.28 22.39
N ALA A 307 18.94 -5.46 23.08
CA ALA A 307 19.63 -6.76 23.12
C ALA A 307 18.75 -7.85 23.76
N CYS A 308 17.94 -7.49 24.77
CA CYS A 308 16.92 -8.38 25.34
C CYS A 308 15.91 -8.81 24.27
N LEU A 309 15.28 -7.86 23.56
CA LEU A 309 14.29 -8.15 22.51
C LEU A 309 14.86 -9.07 21.40
N ARG A 310 16.14 -8.89 21.02
CA ARG A 310 16.81 -9.71 20.00
C ARG A 310 16.99 -11.17 20.42
N LYS A 311 17.14 -11.45 21.72
CA LYS A 311 17.35 -12.80 22.26
C LYS A 311 16.07 -13.58 22.52
N LEU A 312 14.90 -12.95 22.45
CA LEU A 312 13.64 -13.61 22.75
C LEU A 312 13.29 -14.69 21.71
N PRO A 313 12.60 -15.77 22.15
CA PRO A 313 11.94 -16.66 21.21
C PRO A 313 10.98 -15.89 20.30
N TYR A 314 10.86 -16.33 19.04
CA TYR A 314 10.03 -15.68 18.02
C TYR A 314 8.61 -15.35 18.52
N ASN A 315 7.90 -16.34 19.04
CA ASN A 315 6.52 -16.16 19.49
C ASN A 315 6.39 -15.16 20.67
N THR A 316 7.38 -15.11 21.56
CA THR A 316 7.38 -14.15 22.67
C THR A 316 7.54 -12.73 22.13
N PHE A 317 8.45 -12.51 21.18
CA PHE A 317 8.63 -11.21 20.57
C PHE A 317 7.42 -10.82 19.70
N LEU A 318 6.89 -11.74 18.89
CA LEU A 318 5.69 -11.52 18.07
C LEU A 318 4.48 -11.09 18.93
N ASN A 319 4.24 -11.77 20.06
CA ASN A 319 3.16 -11.42 20.97
C ASN A 319 3.37 -10.04 21.62
N ALA A 320 4.61 -9.68 21.95
CA ALA A 320 4.93 -8.36 22.46
C ALA A 320 4.70 -7.27 21.40
N VAL A 321 5.13 -7.48 20.15
CA VAL A 321 4.87 -6.58 19.02
C VAL A 321 3.36 -6.40 18.80
N ASN A 322 2.57 -7.45 18.97
CA ASN A 322 1.11 -7.42 18.82
C ASN A 322 0.35 -6.87 20.05
N SER A 323 1.04 -6.36 21.06
CA SER A 323 0.40 -5.79 22.27
C SER A 323 -0.02 -4.32 22.10
N VAL A 324 0.31 -3.68 21.01
CA VAL A 324 -0.09 -2.31 20.69
C VAL A 324 -1.25 -2.30 19.68
N PRO A 325 -2.00 -1.19 19.54
CA PRO A 325 -3.13 -1.11 18.62
C PRO A 325 -2.72 -1.33 17.16
N SER A 326 -3.51 -2.13 16.43
CA SER A 326 -3.36 -2.34 14.98
C SER A 326 -4.20 -1.35 14.18
N ILE A 327 -3.96 -1.28 12.85
CA ILE A 327 -4.75 -0.47 11.92
C ILE A 327 -6.24 -0.83 11.93
N PHE A 328 -6.58 -2.11 12.15
CA PHE A 328 -7.98 -2.57 12.30
C PHE A 328 -8.42 -2.57 13.76
N SER A 329 -8.19 -1.45 14.45
CA SER A 329 -8.60 -1.22 15.83
C SER A 329 -9.27 0.15 15.98
N TYR A 330 -9.62 0.50 17.21
CA TYR A 330 -10.15 1.84 17.52
C TYR A 330 -9.17 2.98 17.16
N ASN A 331 -7.85 2.70 17.14
CA ASN A 331 -6.84 3.69 16.77
C ASN A 331 -6.76 3.93 15.27
N SER A 332 -7.19 2.98 14.44
CA SER A 332 -7.25 3.09 12.97
C SER A 332 -5.94 3.65 12.37
N LEU A 333 -6.03 4.77 11.66
CA LEU A 333 -4.89 5.44 10.99
C LEU A 333 -3.90 6.09 11.97
N GLY A 334 -4.18 6.13 13.27
CA GLY A 334 -3.19 6.46 14.32
C GLY A 334 -2.23 5.29 14.55
N LEU A 335 -1.38 4.99 13.57
CA LEU A 335 -0.56 3.78 13.50
C LEU A 335 0.49 3.71 14.61
N SER A 336 0.63 2.52 15.23
CA SER A 336 1.72 2.24 16.18
C SER A 336 3.07 2.07 15.49
N TYR A 337 3.07 1.51 14.29
CA TYR A 337 4.27 1.24 13.47
C TYR A 337 4.13 1.89 12.11
N LEU A 338 5.04 2.78 11.77
CA LEU A 338 5.15 3.46 10.48
C LEU A 338 6.58 4.01 10.32
N PRO A 339 7.01 4.38 9.10
CA PRO A 339 8.25 5.10 8.89
C PRO A 339 8.27 6.41 9.69
N ARG A 340 9.40 6.71 10.34
CA ARG A 340 9.57 7.94 11.13
C ARG A 340 10.92 8.58 10.87
N PRO A 341 11.00 9.92 10.89
CA PRO A 341 12.28 10.63 10.81
C PRO A 341 13.28 10.13 11.84
N ASP A 342 14.46 9.76 11.37
CA ASP A 342 15.59 9.29 12.19
C ASP A 342 16.84 10.16 12.00
N GLY A 343 16.79 11.13 11.09
CA GLY A 343 17.89 12.03 10.75
C GLY A 343 18.96 11.43 9.83
N VAL A 344 18.85 10.17 9.43
CA VAL A 344 19.83 9.46 8.60
C VAL A 344 19.15 8.83 7.37
N VAL A 345 18.34 7.80 7.57
CA VAL A 345 17.65 7.08 6.51
C VAL A 345 16.50 7.92 5.97
N LEU A 346 15.63 8.36 6.87
CA LEU A 346 14.59 9.34 6.61
C LEU A 346 14.95 10.61 7.42
N GLN A 347 15.58 11.59 6.76
CA GLN A 347 16.23 12.71 7.43
C GLN A 347 15.25 13.65 8.15
N ASP A 348 14.03 13.78 7.64
CA ASP A 348 12.95 14.59 8.20
C ASP A 348 11.60 13.95 7.84
N SER A 349 10.48 14.54 8.24
CA SER A 349 9.14 14.12 7.82
C SER A 349 9.02 14.21 6.29
N PRO A 350 8.34 13.24 5.64
CA PRO A 350 8.22 13.18 4.17
C PRO A 350 7.75 14.48 3.53
N ASP A 351 6.75 15.14 4.13
CA ASP A 351 6.24 16.45 3.70
C ASP A 351 7.32 17.54 3.72
N ALA A 352 8.12 17.59 4.78
CA ALA A 352 9.19 18.56 4.95
C ALA A 352 10.35 18.29 3.97
N LEU A 353 10.70 17.02 3.72
CA LEU A 353 11.75 16.66 2.74
C LEU A 353 11.35 17.07 1.33
N LEU A 354 10.09 16.87 0.96
CA LEU A 354 9.56 17.30 -0.33
C LEU A 354 9.69 18.83 -0.50
N GLU A 355 9.25 19.60 0.48
CA GLU A 355 9.36 21.07 0.46
C GLU A 355 10.81 21.57 0.39
N GLN A 356 11.73 20.84 1.01
CA GLN A 356 13.16 21.12 0.93
C GLN A 356 13.80 20.70 -0.40
N GLY A 357 13.05 20.07 -1.32
CA GLY A 357 13.58 19.49 -2.54
C GLY A 357 14.49 18.28 -2.34
N LYS A 358 14.47 17.68 -1.15
CA LYS A 358 15.29 16.51 -0.80
C LYS A 358 14.63 15.20 -1.17
N TYR A 359 14.30 15.05 -2.44
CA TYR A 359 13.78 13.81 -2.99
C TYR A 359 14.36 13.56 -4.39
N TYR A 360 14.31 12.33 -4.86
CA TYR A 360 14.71 11.95 -6.21
C TYR A 360 13.52 12.13 -7.16
N PRO A 361 13.50 13.21 -7.98
CA PRO A 361 12.34 13.54 -8.80
C PRO A 361 12.27 12.65 -10.04
N VAL A 362 11.19 11.91 -10.21
CA VAL A 362 10.90 11.08 -11.40
C VAL A 362 9.46 11.32 -11.85
N PRO A 363 9.15 11.07 -13.15
CA PRO A 363 7.77 11.04 -13.61
C PRO A 363 6.92 10.13 -12.74
N MET A 364 5.68 10.55 -12.39
CA MET A 364 4.85 9.80 -11.46
C MET A 364 3.37 9.81 -11.81
N ILE A 365 2.69 8.70 -11.51
CA ILE A 365 1.23 8.59 -11.45
C ILE A 365 0.84 8.49 -9.97
N VAL A 366 -0.08 9.34 -9.53
CA VAL A 366 -0.57 9.39 -8.15
C VAL A 366 -2.09 9.47 -8.15
N GLY A 367 -2.77 8.61 -7.40
CA GLY A 367 -4.24 8.72 -7.37
C GLY A 367 -4.85 7.95 -6.23
N ASP A 368 -6.16 8.17 -6.06
CA ASP A 368 -6.93 7.68 -4.92
C ASP A 368 -8.24 7.02 -5.36
N GLN A 369 -8.83 6.31 -4.39
CA GLN A 369 -10.21 5.88 -4.44
C GLN A 369 -11.13 7.00 -3.89
N GLU A 370 -12.37 7.09 -4.39
CA GLU A 370 -13.28 8.17 -3.96
C GLU A 370 -13.58 8.12 -2.45
N ASP A 371 -13.64 6.92 -1.88
CA ASP A 371 -14.10 6.68 -0.51
C ASP A 371 -13.02 6.06 0.40
N GLU A 372 -11.81 6.63 0.36
CA GLU A 372 -10.62 6.13 1.05
C GLU A 372 -10.82 5.87 2.55
N GLY A 373 -11.55 6.76 3.24
CA GLY A 373 -11.64 6.73 4.70
C GLY A 373 -12.70 5.77 5.26
N THR A 374 -13.56 5.20 4.42
CA THR A 374 -14.69 4.38 4.89
C THR A 374 -14.23 3.12 5.62
N LEU A 375 -13.25 2.40 5.08
CA LEU A 375 -12.67 1.20 5.69
C LEU A 375 -12.08 1.49 7.07
N PHE A 376 -11.47 2.65 7.25
CA PHE A 376 -10.79 3.05 8.47
C PHE A 376 -11.74 3.63 9.53
N SER A 377 -12.96 3.98 9.15
CA SER A 377 -13.96 4.58 10.05
C SER A 377 -14.91 3.58 10.69
N VAL A 378 -14.75 2.27 10.45
CA VAL A 378 -15.68 1.24 10.94
C VAL A 378 -15.57 0.99 12.44
N PHE A 379 -14.43 1.32 13.05
CA PHE A 379 -14.14 0.99 14.45
C PHE A 379 -14.44 2.12 15.44
N GLN A 380 -14.88 3.30 14.98
CA GLN A 380 -15.09 4.50 15.78
C GLN A 380 -16.58 4.78 16.06
N ASN A 381 -17.38 3.74 16.27
CA ASN A 381 -18.83 3.83 16.40
C ASN A 381 -19.38 4.68 17.58
N ASN A 382 -18.50 5.08 18.49
CA ASN A 382 -18.80 6.03 19.58
C ASN A 382 -18.39 7.48 19.26
N VAL A 383 -17.79 7.72 18.08
CA VAL A 383 -17.37 9.05 17.62
C VAL A 383 -18.53 9.66 16.81
N THR A 384 -19.53 10.20 17.50
CA THR A 384 -20.82 10.58 16.92
C THR A 384 -21.08 12.10 16.92
N SER A 385 -20.13 12.90 17.39
CA SER A 385 -20.25 14.36 17.48
C SER A 385 -18.94 15.05 17.14
N THR A 386 -18.98 16.35 16.84
CA THR A 386 -17.76 17.18 16.65
C THR A 386 -16.81 17.05 17.84
N SER A 387 -17.32 17.15 19.06
CA SER A 387 -16.49 17.07 20.27
C SER A 387 -15.83 15.71 20.44
N SER A 388 -16.54 14.60 20.19
CA SER A 388 -15.97 13.26 20.27
C SER A 388 -14.94 13.01 19.16
N LEU A 389 -15.15 13.53 17.94
CA LEU A 389 -14.21 13.43 16.83
C LEU A 389 -12.93 14.23 17.12
N VAL A 390 -13.04 15.46 17.61
CA VAL A 390 -11.90 16.27 18.04
C VAL A 390 -11.10 15.57 19.16
N GLY A 391 -11.80 14.99 20.14
CA GLY A 391 -11.16 14.22 21.22
C GLY A 391 -10.38 13.02 20.68
N TRP A 392 -10.99 12.26 19.78
CA TRP A 392 -10.38 11.09 19.15
C TRP A 392 -9.15 11.46 18.30
N LEU A 393 -9.25 12.50 17.47
CA LEU A 393 -8.12 13.00 16.67
C LEU A 393 -6.94 13.44 17.54
N SER A 394 -7.22 14.20 18.61
CA SER A 394 -6.19 14.68 19.54
C SER A 394 -5.49 13.53 20.27
N GLU A 395 -6.23 12.50 20.67
CA GLU A 395 -5.69 11.40 21.44
C GLU A 395 -4.98 10.35 20.57
N LYS A 396 -5.52 10.05 19.38
CA LYS A 396 -5.06 8.90 18.57
C LYS A 396 -4.15 9.29 17.42
N MET A 397 -4.35 10.48 16.82
CA MET A 397 -3.59 10.89 15.64
C MET A 397 -2.64 12.05 15.91
N PHE A 398 -3.13 13.20 16.33
CA PHE A 398 -2.41 14.48 16.29
C PHE A 398 -2.17 15.07 17.68
N SER A 399 -1.22 14.51 18.41
CA SER A 399 -0.90 14.92 19.78
C SER A 399 -0.34 16.36 19.87
N ASN A 400 0.22 16.89 18.78
CA ASN A 400 0.77 18.24 18.69
C ASN A 400 -0.27 19.31 18.33
N ALA A 401 -1.45 18.90 17.85
CA ALA A 401 -2.52 19.83 17.52
C ALA A 401 -3.34 20.20 18.77
N THR A 402 -3.64 21.48 18.94
CA THR A 402 -4.57 21.92 19.98
C THR A 402 -6.01 21.49 19.63
N LYS A 403 -6.85 21.34 20.66
CA LYS A 403 -8.28 21.02 20.43
C LYS A 403 -8.99 22.12 19.62
N ASN A 404 -8.56 23.39 19.71
CA ASN A 404 -9.13 24.47 18.91
C ASN A 404 -8.78 24.28 17.43
N GLN A 405 -7.53 23.99 17.10
CA GLN A 405 -7.10 23.70 15.72
C GLN A 405 -7.88 22.51 15.15
N LEU A 406 -7.98 21.41 15.92
CA LEU A 406 -8.75 20.24 15.48
C LEU A 406 -10.26 20.54 15.35
N THR A 407 -10.80 21.45 16.16
CA THR A 407 -12.20 21.90 16.02
C THR A 407 -12.39 22.71 14.74
N GLU A 408 -11.47 23.59 14.42
CA GLU A 408 -11.48 24.33 13.14
C GLU A 408 -11.43 23.34 11.96
N LEU A 409 -10.51 22.38 11.96
CA LEU A 409 -10.43 21.34 10.93
C LEU A 409 -11.75 20.57 10.79
N VAL A 410 -12.27 20.02 11.89
CA VAL A 410 -13.51 19.24 11.86
C VAL A 410 -14.69 20.05 11.34
N ASN A 411 -14.72 21.36 11.61
CA ASN A 411 -15.79 22.24 11.15
C ASN A 411 -15.72 22.58 9.64
N THR A 412 -14.62 22.28 8.94
CA THR A 412 -14.58 22.38 7.47
C THR A 412 -15.35 21.24 6.80
N TYR A 413 -15.72 20.19 7.55
CA TYR A 413 -16.54 19.08 7.08
C TYR A 413 -17.99 19.27 7.56
N ASP A 414 -18.93 19.30 6.61
CA ASP A 414 -20.36 19.47 6.88
C ASP A 414 -20.89 18.36 7.80
N THR A 415 -21.85 18.70 8.66
CA THR A 415 -22.56 17.74 9.52
C THR A 415 -23.69 17.00 8.81
N ALA A 416 -24.10 17.46 7.62
CA ALA A 416 -25.12 16.80 6.83
C ALA A 416 -24.64 15.42 6.35
N ILE A 417 -25.42 14.38 6.61
CA ILE A 417 -25.09 12.98 6.24
C ILE A 417 -24.80 12.86 4.74
N SER A 418 -25.51 13.63 3.90
CA SER A 418 -25.36 13.59 2.44
C SER A 418 -24.00 14.10 1.94
N SER A 419 -23.26 14.86 2.76
CA SER A 419 -21.99 15.49 2.39
C SER A 419 -20.77 14.61 2.67
N GLY A 420 -20.93 13.52 3.42
CA GLY A 420 -19.81 12.63 3.84
C GLY A 420 -19.59 11.43 2.91
N SER A 421 -18.51 10.66 3.20
CA SER A 421 -18.12 9.45 2.48
C SER A 421 -18.77 8.19 3.12
N PRO A 422 -19.32 7.24 2.32
CA PRO A 422 -19.27 7.19 0.86
C PRO A 422 -20.03 8.34 0.21
N PHE A 423 -19.29 9.05 -0.67
CA PHE A 423 -19.83 10.21 -1.37
C PHE A 423 -20.95 9.80 -2.34
N ARG A 424 -21.82 10.76 -2.72
CA ARG A 424 -22.91 10.58 -3.69
C ARG A 424 -23.95 9.52 -3.29
N THR A 425 -23.98 9.11 -2.03
CA THR A 425 -24.95 8.12 -1.52
C THR A 425 -26.09 8.73 -0.70
N SER A 426 -26.24 10.05 -0.74
CA SER A 426 -27.25 10.81 0.01
C SER A 426 -27.22 10.46 1.52
N ILE A 427 -28.37 10.16 2.12
CA ILE A 427 -28.49 9.76 3.54
C ILE A 427 -28.20 8.27 3.77
N PHE A 428 -27.95 7.51 2.71
CA PHE A 428 -27.67 6.07 2.81
C PHE A 428 -26.19 5.80 3.16
N ASN A 429 -25.93 4.59 3.62
CA ASN A 429 -24.58 4.11 3.97
C ASN A 429 -23.94 4.82 5.17
N ASP A 430 -24.73 5.47 6.04
CA ASP A 430 -24.26 5.95 7.34
C ASP A 430 -24.32 4.79 8.35
N LEU A 431 -23.19 4.19 8.63
CA LEU A 431 -23.08 2.97 9.45
C LEU A 431 -23.43 3.22 10.92
N TYR A 432 -23.14 4.43 11.40
CA TYR A 432 -23.47 4.97 12.71
C TYR A 432 -23.50 6.51 12.61
N PRO A 433 -24.19 7.23 13.51
CA PRO A 433 -24.22 8.69 13.43
C PRO A 433 -22.82 9.31 13.40
N GLY A 434 -22.51 10.03 12.31
CA GLY A 434 -21.20 10.66 12.09
C GLY A 434 -20.18 9.81 11.34
N PHE A 435 -20.49 8.56 10.98
CA PHE A 435 -19.62 7.70 10.19
C PHE A 435 -19.14 8.38 8.91
N LYS A 436 -20.08 8.88 8.11
CA LYS A 436 -19.77 9.48 6.81
C LYS A 436 -18.87 10.71 6.92
N ARG A 437 -19.05 11.53 7.93
CA ARG A 437 -18.19 12.70 8.20
C ARG A 437 -16.78 12.27 8.63
N THR A 438 -16.69 11.28 9.52
CA THR A 438 -15.41 10.73 9.96
C THR A 438 -14.67 10.08 8.79
N ALA A 439 -15.36 9.34 7.92
CA ALA A 439 -14.79 8.73 6.75
C ALA A 439 -14.26 9.76 5.74
N ALA A 440 -15.01 10.83 5.46
CA ALA A 440 -14.54 11.91 4.61
C ALA A 440 -13.25 12.54 5.16
N LEU A 441 -13.23 12.88 6.45
CA LEU A 441 -12.09 13.50 7.10
C LEU A 441 -10.86 12.58 7.13
N LEU A 442 -11.00 11.31 7.49
CA LEU A 442 -9.86 10.37 7.54
C LEU A 442 -9.30 10.07 6.14
N GLY A 443 -10.17 9.94 5.14
CA GLY A 443 -9.75 9.78 3.75
C GLY A 443 -8.93 10.96 3.24
N ASP A 444 -9.39 12.16 3.53
CA ASP A 444 -8.72 13.39 3.12
C ASP A 444 -7.37 13.60 3.81
N LEU A 445 -7.31 13.43 5.13
CA LEU A 445 -6.09 13.65 5.92
C LEU A 445 -4.97 12.67 5.58
N THR A 446 -5.30 11.48 5.10
CA THR A 446 -4.27 10.45 4.88
C THR A 446 -3.98 10.21 3.40
N PHE A 447 -4.96 10.45 2.52
CA PHE A 447 -4.86 10.10 1.11
C PHE A 447 -5.17 11.28 0.20
N THR A 448 -6.44 11.69 0.08
CA THR A 448 -6.93 12.52 -1.01
C THR A 448 -6.37 13.94 -1.01
N LEU A 449 -6.44 14.67 0.11
CA LEU A 449 -5.90 16.03 0.19
C LEU A 449 -4.39 16.06 0.39
N THR A 450 -3.82 15.00 1.00
CA THR A 450 -2.37 14.81 1.08
C THR A 450 -1.76 14.61 -0.31
N ARG A 451 -2.40 13.82 -1.19
CA ARG A 451 -2.03 13.69 -2.61
C ARG A 451 -2.00 15.04 -3.31
N ARG A 452 -3.07 15.86 -3.15
CA ARG A 452 -3.12 17.20 -3.77
C ARG A 452 -1.99 18.10 -3.25
N MET A 453 -1.72 18.08 -1.94
CA MET A 453 -0.63 18.84 -1.33
C MET A 453 0.72 18.42 -1.91
N GLU A 454 0.99 17.11 -1.98
CA GLU A 454 2.24 16.60 -2.56
C GLU A 454 2.43 17.04 -4.01
N LEU A 455 1.41 16.86 -4.86
CA LEU A 455 1.49 17.26 -6.26
C LEU A 455 1.68 18.77 -6.43
N THR A 456 1.05 19.58 -5.57
CA THR A 456 1.25 21.02 -5.55
C THR A 456 2.70 21.36 -5.24
N VAL A 457 3.27 20.81 -4.19
CA VAL A 457 4.66 21.09 -3.79
C VAL A 457 5.65 20.53 -4.82
N ALA A 458 5.45 19.28 -5.28
CA ALA A 458 6.32 18.65 -6.27
C ALA A 458 6.38 19.45 -7.59
N SER A 459 5.24 19.98 -8.04
CA SER A 459 5.18 20.82 -9.25
C SER A 459 5.87 22.17 -9.10
N GLN A 460 5.93 22.70 -7.88
CA GLN A 460 6.67 23.95 -7.57
C GLN A 460 8.18 23.73 -7.45
N VAL A 461 8.57 22.65 -6.78
CA VAL A 461 9.98 22.33 -6.51
C VAL A 461 10.68 21.80 -7.79
N ASN A 462 9.98 20.99 -8.59
CA ASN A 462 10.50 20.36 -9.81
C ASN A 462 9.52 20.49 -10.97
N PRO A 463 9.29 21.70 -11.53
CA PRO A 463 8.25 21.97 -12.52
C PRO A 463 8.43 21.21 -13.86
N ASN A 464 9.62 20.70 -14.14
CA ASN A 464 9.91 19.97 -15.36
C ASN A 464 9.65 18.46 -15.24
N VAL A 465 9.32 17.95 -14.05
CA VAL A 465 9.03 16.53 -13.82
C VAL A 465 7.53 16.31 -13.91
N PRO A 466 7.04 15.58 -14.93
CA PRO A 466 5.61 15.43 -15.13
C PRO A 466 4.98 14.49 -14.10
N SER A 467 3.76 14.84 -13.70
CA SER A 467 2.90 13.98 -12.87
C SER A 467 1.51 13.89 -13.47
N TRP A 468 0.85 12.76 -13.25
CA TRP A 468 -0.54 12.50 -13.61
C TRP A 468 -1.29 12.04 -12.39
N SER A 469 -2.55 12.45 -12.28
CA SER A 469 -3.35 12.10 -11.11
C SER A 469 -4.72 11.61 -11.48
N TYR A 470 -5.30 10.71 -10.64
CA TYR A 470 -6.61 10.13 -10.89
C TYR A 470 -7.46 10.05 -9.61
N LEU A 471 -8.78 9.93 -9.82
CA LEU A 471 -9.76 9.50 -8.84
C LEU A 471 -10.54 8.32 -9.41
N SER A 472 -10.64 7.23 -8.64
CA SER A 472 -11.45 6.07 -9.01
C SER A 472 -12.78 6.07 -8.27
N SER A 473 -13.88 5.87 -9.01
CA SER A 473 -15.25 5.88 -8.49
C SER A 473 -16.08 4.70 -9.01
N TYR A 474 -15.44 3.61 -9.41
CA TYR A 474 -16.09 2.51 -10.13
C TYR A 474 -16.88 1.55 -9.24
N ASP A 475 -16.66 1.57 -7.93
CA ASP A 475 -17.36 0.71 -6.95
C ASP A 475 -18.27 1.51 -6.00
N TYR A 476 -18.71 2.70 -6.41
CA TYR A 476 -19.45 3.62 -5.54
C TYR A 476 -20.74 3.04 -4.93
N GLY A 477 -21.28 1.99 -5.50
CA GLY A 477 -22.46 1.27 -5.00
C GLY A 477 -22.19 0.22 -3.91
N THR A 478 -20.93 0.01 -3.51
CA THR A 478 -20.60 -0.96 -2.45
C THR A 478 -21.18 -0.50 -1.11
N PRO A 479 -22.05 -1.32 -0.45
CA PRO A 479 -22.70 -0.91 0.79
C PRO A 479 -21.69 -0.49 1.87
N PHE A 480 -21.91 0.65 2.47
CA PHE A 480 -21.12 1.31 3.53
C PHE A 480 -19.69 1.69 3.15
N LEU A 481 -19.10 1.07 2.13
CA LEU A 481 -17.69 1.30 1.77
C LEU A 481 -17.51 2.18 0.53
N GLY A 482 -18.47 2.16 -0.42
CA GLY A 482 -18.30 2.87 -1.69
C GLY A 482 -17.14 2.36 -2.51
N THR A 483 -16.42 3.25 -3.20
CA THR A 483 -15.14 2.93 -3.85
C THR A 483 -14.04 3.08 -2.79
N PHE A 484 -13.88 2.04 -1.99
CA PHE A 484 -13.10 2.02 -0.76
C PHE A 484 -11.60 1.81 -1.00
N HIS A 485 -10.80 2.12 0.00
CA HIS A 485 -9.35 1.92 0.01
C HIS A 485 -8.94 0.49 -0.42
N ALA A 486 -8.00 0.38 -1.33
CA ALA A 486 -7.52 -0.88 -1.93
C ALA A 486 -8.53 -1.62 -2.84
N SER A 487 -9.69 -1.04 -3.16
CA SER A 487 -10.65 -1.67 -4.10
C SER A 487 -10.07 -1.81 -5.52
N ASP A 488 -9.14 -0.95 -5.91
CA ASP A 488 -8.40 -1.01 -7.19
C ASP A 488 -7.55 -2.28 -7.34
N ILE A 489 -7.05 -2.85 -6.25
CA ILE A 489 -6.29 -4.11 -6.28
C ILE A 489 -7.14 -5.24 -6.85
N ILE A 490 -8.43 -5.30 -6.49
CA ILE A 490 -9.37 -6.31 -7.01
C ILE A 490 -9.42 -6.27 -8.54
N GLN A 491 -9.44 -5.08 -9.10
CA GLN A 491 -9.59 -4.86 -10.54
C GLN A 491 -8.24 -4.84 -11.25
N ILE A 492 -7.27 -4.06 -10.76
CA ILE A 492 -5.98 -3.87 -11.42
C ILE A 492 -5.16 -5.16 -11.41
N PHE A 493 -4.99 -5.81 -10.24
CA PHE A 493 -4.21 -7.03 -10.15
C PHE A 493 -4.97 -8.27 -10.60
N TYR A 494 -6.12 -8.52 -9.97
CA TYR A 494 -6.84 -9.78 -10.21
C TYR A 494 -7.70 -9.76 -11.47
N GLY A 495 -8.08 -8.58 -11.97
CA GLY A 495 -8.97 -8.45 -13.13
C GLY A 495 -10.37 -8.99 -12.84
N ILE A 496 -10.81 -8.97 -11.59
CA ILE A 496 -12.15 -9.39 -11.18
C ILE A 496 -13.16 -8.34 -11.62
N LEU A 497 -14.30 -8.79 -12.16
CA LEU A 497 -15.36 -7.92 -12.68
C LEU A 497 -14.83 -6.85 -13.67
N PRO A 498 -14.21 -7.27 -14.79
CA PRO A 498 -13.54 -6.36 -15.71
C PRO A 498 -14.54 -5.33 -16.29
N ASN A 499 -14.21 -4.07 -16.13
CA ASN A 499 -14.99 -2.94 -16.63
C ASN A 499 -14.12 -1.96 -17.43
N ASN A 500 -14.68 -0.83 -17.85
CA ASN A 500 -13.93 0.17 -18.60
C ASN A 500 -12.79 0.78 -17.75
N ALA A 501 -13.03 1.05 -16.47
CA ALA A 501 -12.04 1.60 -15.56
C ALA A 501 -10.81 0.68 -15.47
N MET A 502 -11.01 -0.61 -15.24
CA MET A 502 -9.93 -1.60 -15.18
C MET A 502 -9.10 -1.63 -16.47
N ARG A 503 -9.76 -1.72 -17.62
CA ARG A 503 -9.05 -1.82 -18.92
C ARG A 503 -8.25 -0.56 -19.23
N SER A 504 -8.84 0.62 -18.99
CA SER A 504 -8.15 1.89 -19.24
C SER A 504 -7.00 2.12 -18.28
N THR A 505 -7.18 1.87 -16.99
CA THR A 505 -6.12 2.02 -15.98
C THR A 505 -4.93 1.13 -16.31
N ARG A 506 -5.16 -0.15 -16.64
CA ARG A 506 -4.07 -1.06 -17.08
C ARG A 506 -3.34 -0.52 -18.32
N THR A 507 -4.08 -0.02 -19.31
CA THR A 507 -3.48 0.52 -20.54
C THR A 507 -2.59 1.73 -20.24
N TYR A 508 -3.05 2.68 -19.42
CA TYR A 508 -2.25 3.84 -19.02
C TYR A 508 -1.00 3.43 -18.23
N ILE A 509 -1.14 2.47 -17.29
CA ILE A 509 -0.01 1.95 -16.50
C ILE A 509 1.03 1.30 -17.43
N PHE A 510 0.61 0.43 -18.35
CA PHE A 510 1.55 -0.23 -19.26
C PHE A 510 2.29 0.76 -20.15
N ASN A 511 1.59 1.79 -20.67
CA ASN A 511 2.23 2.87 -21.43
C ASN A 511 3.23 3.64 -20.57
N PHE A 512 2.89 3.92 -19.31
CA PHE A 512 3.79 4.62 -18.41
C PHE A 512 5.04 3.78 -18.09
N LEU A 513 4.91 2.48 -17.88
CA LEU A 513 6.07 1.58 -17.68
C LEU A 513 7.05 1.64 -18.85
N TYR A 514 6.54 1.78 -20.08
CA TYR A 514 7.36 1.85 -21.27
C TYR A 514 7.95 3.25 -21.53
N ASN A 515 7.13 4.28 -21.40
CA ASN A 515 7.42 5.60 -21.96
C ASN A 515 7.55 6.70 -20.90
N LEU A 516 7.23 6.43 -19.64
CA LEU A 516 7.08 7.43 -18.57
C LEU A 516 6.03 8.51 -18.90
N ASP A 517 5.10 8.16 -19.77
CA ASP A 517 3.93 8.94 -20.16
C ASP A 517 2.76 7.98 -20.41
N PRO A 518 1.63 8.12 -19.69
CA PRO A 518 0.49 7.22 -19.83
C PRO A 518 -0.21 7.33 -21.19
N ASN A 519 0.00 8.41 -21.94
CA ASN A 519 -0.73 8.70 -23.19
C ASN A 519 -0.08 8.09 -24.45
N VAL A 520 1.20 7.75 -24.41
CA VAL A 520 1.92 7.28 -25.59
C VAL A 520 1.35 5.94 -26.08
N GLY A 521 0.81 5.94 -27.29
CA GLY A 521 0.23 4.74 -27.91
C GLY A 521 -1.19 4.41 -27.47
N VAL A 522 -1.82 5.21 -26.60
CA VAL A 522 -3.21 5.03 -26.18
C VAL A 522 -4.17 5.20 -27.34
N LYS A 523 -5.07 4.22 -27.51
CA LYS A 523 -6.16 4.27 -28.49
C LYS A 523 -7.49 3.98 -27.78
N GLY A 524 -8.50 4.79 -28.07
CA GLY A 524 -9.86 4.58 -27.56
C GLY A 524 -10.12 5.06 -26.13
N TYR A 525 -9.14 5.71 -25.50
CA TYR A 525 -9.28 6.33 -24.19
C TYR A 525 -8.93 7.83 -24.25
N ALA A 526 -9.39 8.60 -23.26
CA ALA A 526 -9.16 10.04 -23.19
C ALA A 526 -7.67 10.37 -23.02
N ASN A 527 -7.25 11.54 -23.48
CA ASN A 527 -5.93 12.05 -23.12
C ASN A 527 -5.91 12.40 -21.64
N TRP A 528 -4.90 11.89 -20.92
CA TRP A 528 -4.70 12.16 -19.49
C TRP A 528 -3.77 13.38 -19.37
N PRO A 529 -4.27 14.57 -18.97
CA PRO A 529 -3.44 15.75 -18.85
C PRO A 529 -2.40 15.59 -17.72
N LYS A 530 -1.27 16.23 -17.85
CA LYS A 530 -0.35 16.40 -16.73
C LYS A 530 -1.05 17.23 -15.66
N TRP A 531 -0.92 16.81 -14.39
CA TRP A 531 -1.64 17.48 -13.32
C TRP A 531 -1.25 18.96 -13.15
N ALA A 532 0.04 19.28 -13.32
CA ALA A 532 0.53 20.64 -13.20
C ALA A 532 -0.03 21.63 -14.26
N ASP A 533 -0.53 21.14 -15.40
CA ASP A 533 -1.01 22.02 -16.49
C ASP A 533 -2.35 22.69 -16.12
N ASN A 534 -3.23 21.97 -15.43
CA ASN A 534 -4.61 22.45 -15.17
C ASN A 534 -5.25 21.87 -13.90
N GLN A 535 -4.50 21.15 -13.07
CA GLN A 535 -4.97 20.49 -11.83
C GLN A 535 -6.21 19.61 -12.07
N GLN A 536 -6.19 18.78 -13.11
CA GLN A 536 -7.24 17.84 -13.44
C GLN A 536 -6.84 16.40 -13.14
N LEU A 537 -7.83 15.64 -12.68
CA LEU A 537 -7.75 14.20 -12.43
C LEU A 537 -8.36 13.44 -13.60
N MET A 538 -7.77 12.32 -13.99
CA MET A 538 -8.48 11.30 -14.74
C MET A 538 -9.51 10.66 -13.82
N TRP A 539 -10.79 10.77 -14.16
CA TRP A 539 -11.87 10.19 -13.37
C TRP A 539 -12.26 8.83 -13.94
N PHE A 540 -11.83 7.76 -13.27
CA PHE A 540 -12.16 6.38 -13.64
C PHE A 540 -13.53 5.97 -13.13
N GLN A 541 -14.47 5.69 -14.02
CA GLN A 541 -15.83 5.29 -13.74
C GLN A 541 -16.16 3.95 -14.40
N THR A 542 -17.24 3.31 -13.98
CA THR A 542 -17.75 2.07 -14.60
C THR A 542 -18.34 2.29 -15.98
N SER A 543 -18.78 3.51 -16.31
CA SER A 543 -19.32 3.88 -17.61
C SER A 543 -18.30 3.70 -18.74
N ASN A 544 -18.78 3.61 -19.97
CA ASN A 544 -17.89 3.51 -21.15
C ASN A 544 -17.17 4.82 -21.48
N SER A 545 -17.44 5.89 -20.76
CA SER A 545 -16.79 7.19 -20.90
C SER A 545 -15.84 7.45 -19.75
N GLN A 546 -14.66 7.95 -20.07
CA GLN A 546 -13.76 8.58 -19.12
C GLN A 546 -13.99 10.08 -19.16
N SER A 547 -13.86 10.74 -18.03
CA SER A 547 -13.96 12.17 -17.92
C SER A 547 -12.79 12.73 -17.12
N LEU A 548 -12.61 14.03 -17.22
CA LEU A 548 -11.70 14.77 -16.36
C LEU A 548 -12.50 15.41 -15.23
N LEU A 549 -11.89 15.46 -14.04
CA LEU A 549 -12.46 16.08 -12.84
C LEU A 549 -11.47 17.14 -12.35
N ALA A 550 -11.97 18.33 -12.03
CA ALA A 550 -11.14 19.33 -11.36
C ALA A 550 -10.73 18.86 -9.96
N ASP A 551 -9.47 19.07 -9.60
CA ASP A 551 -8.91 18.68 -8.30
C ASP A 551 -9.03 19.83 -7.30
N ASP A 552 -10.26 20.35 -7.13
CA ASP A 552 -10.57 21.53 -6.32
C ASP A 552 -11.63 21.26 -5.22
N PHE A 553 -12.12 20.03 -5.12
CA PHE A 553 -13.14 19.67 -4.13
C PHE A 553 -12.59 19.77 -2.70
N ARG A 554 -13.49 20.12 -1.73
CA ARG A 554 -13.17 20.31 -0.30
C ARG A 554 -12.00 21.28 -0.05
N ASP A 555 -12.01 22.40 -0.80
CA ASP A 555 -10.92 23.37 -0.77
C ASP A 555 -10.73 24.02 0.63
N ASP A 556 -11.79 24.31 1.36
CA ASP A 556 -11.70 24.84 2.73
C ASP A 556 -10.90 23.90 3.64
N SER A 557 -11.13 22.58 3.54
CA SER A 557 -10.37 21.57 4.28
C SER A 557 -8.92 21.53 3.82
N TYR A 558 -8.69 21.56 2.51
CA TYR A 558 -7.36 21.57 1.91
C TYR A 558 -6.53 22.78 2.38
N GLN A 559 -7.07 24.00 2.30
CA GLN A 559 -6.39 25.21 2.73
C GLN A 559 -6.05 25.18 4.23
N TRP A 560 -6.97 24.66 5.04
CA TRP A 560 -6.73 24.48 6.47
C TRP A 560 -5.57 23.50 6.73
N ILE A 561 -5.58 22.34 6.05
CA ILE A 561 -4.54 21.30 6.17
C ILE A 561 -3.18 21.86 5.78
N VAL A 562 -3.06 22.51 4.61
CA VAL A 562 -1.80 23.11 4.14
C VAL A 562 -1.24 24.11 5.14
N LYS A 563 -2.11 24.96 5.69
CA LYS A 563 -1.72 25.97 6.68
C LYS A 563 -1.23 25.39 8.01
N ASN A 564 -1.77 24.24 8.39
CA ASN A 564 -1.53 23.64 9.73
C ASN A 564 -0.81 22.28 9.67
N LYS A 565 -0.20 21.92 8.54
CA LYS A 565 0.40 20.59 8.33
C LYS A 565 1.41 20.18 9.41
N ASP A 566 2.17 21.13 9.98
CA ASP A 566 3.19 20.84 10.98
C ASP A 566 2.65 20.24 12.29
N VAL A 567 1.37 20.49 12.61
CA VAL A 567 0.71 19.91 13.78
C VAL A 567 -0.05 18.61 13.45
N LEU A 568 -0.10 18.21 12.18
CA LEU A 568 -0.78 17.01 11.68
C LEU A 568 0.18 15.83 11.45
N ARG A 569 1.26 15.73 12.20
CA ARG A 569 2.19 14.60 12.18
C ARG A 569 1.72 13.49 13.12
N VAL A 570 1.70 12.24 12.60
CA VAL A 570 1.20 11.05 13.33
C VAL A 570 2.26 10.43 14.25
#